data_038cf718f74d6793d8ebb39ff0ed9da0
#
_entry.id   038cf718f74d6793d8ebb39ff0ed9da0
#
_cell.length_a   1.000
_cell.length_b   1.000
_cell.length_c   1.000
_cell.angle_alpha   90.00
_cell.angle_beta   90.00
_cell.angle_gamma   90.00
#
_symmetry.space_group_name_H-M   'P 1'
#
loop_
_entity.id
_entity.type
_entity.pdbx_description
1 polymer ?
#
loop_
_entity_poly.entity_id
_entity_poly.type
_entity_poly.pdbx_seq_one_letter_code
_entity_poly.pdbx_strand_id
1 'polypeptide(L)'
;MAKKLIISIILILCFTSSAYAECTVAAYFSPYEDIEGLVVDELKVAGESIHCSLYGITNSRITEVLINRVSRGIDIKLCLDKTQSAGKHSTHRELKDAGAEVVIKKNGVLEHNKFCVIDDKTVIMGSYNFSGSAQKQDNSIVVMSKCDTITEKFSEAFMRIYRRDKR
;
A
#
# COMPACT_ATOMS: atom_id res chain seq x y z
N MET A 1 -2.78 62.89 43.43
CA MET A 1 -3.60 62.30 42.33
C MET A 1 -2.79 61.21 41.64
N ALA A 2 -3.01 59.96 41.98
CA ALA A 2 -2.29 58.79 41.40
C ALA A 2 -3.14 58.23 40.24
N LYS A 3 -2.62 58.25 39.01
CA LYS A 3 -3.25 57.65 37.84
C LYS A 3 -3.01 56.15 37.89
N LYS A 4 -4.06 55.36 38.06
CA LYS A 4 -4.02 53.88 37.95
C LYS A 4 -3.95 53.52 36.46
N LEU A 5 -2.82 52.92 36.06
CA LEU A 5 -2.63 52.32 34.72
C LEU A 5 -3.28 50.95 34.71
N ILE A 6 -4.37 50.78 33.96
CA ILE A 6 -5.01 49.48 33.75
C ILE A 6 -4.34 48.83 32.53
N ILE A 7 -3.53 47.80 32.76
CA ILE A 7 -2.94 46.97 31.70
C ILE A 7 -3.95 45.86 31.39
N SER A 8 -4.62 45.99 30.23
CA SER A 8 -5.47 44.94 29.70
C SER A 8 -4.56 43.89 29.03
N ILE A 9 -4.47 42.71 29.65
CA ILE A 9 -3.82 41.54 29.03
C ILE A 9 -4.81 40.89 28.09
N ILE A 10 -4.61 41.05 26.78
CA ILE A 10 -5.37 40.33 25.75
C ILE A 10 -4.74 38.97 25.64
N LEU A 11 -5.43 37.92 26.16
CA LEU A 11 -5.06 36.52 26.01
C LEU A 11 -5.48 36.06 24.59
N ILE A 12 -4.51 36.03 23.67
CA ILE A 12 -4.74 35.47 22.34
C ILE A 12 -4.73 33.97 22.47
N LEU A 13 -5.92 33.36 22.52
CA LEU A 13 -6.07 31.90 22.36
C LEU A 13 -5.80 31.55 20.89
N CYS A 14 -4.58 31.08 20.58
CA CYS A 14 -4.29 30.44 19.32
C CYS A 14 -4.99 29.07 19.31
N PHE A 15 -6.17 28.98 18.73
CA PHE A 15 -6.76 27.70 18.35
C PHE A 15 -5.92 27.15 17.20
N THR A 16 -4.97 26.26 17.52
CA THR A 16 -4.37 25.40 16.50
C THR A 16 -5.44 24.38 16.11
N SER A 17 -6.21 24.67 15.06
CA SER A 17 -7.03 23.64 14.42
C SER A 17 -6.06 22.60 13.85
N SER A 18 -5.97 21.47 14.51
CA SER A 18 -5.36 20.28 13.92
C SER A 18 -6.22 19.94 12.71
N ALA A 19 -5.76 20.28 11.52
CA ALA A 19 -6.41 19.86 10.29
C ALA A 19 -6.20 18.35 10.19
N TYR A 20 -7.18 17.57 10.66
CA TYR A 20 -7.21 16.15 10.36
C TYR A 20 -7.30 16.02 8.85
N ALA A 21 -6.30 15.41 8.24
CA ALA A 21 -6.34 15.11 6.82
C ALA A 21 -7.54 14.20 6.56
N GLU A 22 -8.44 14.65 5.70
CA GLU A 22 -9.69 13.93 5.40
C GLU A 22 -9.37 12.58 4.76
N CYS A 23 -10.02 11.50 5.25
CA CYS A 23 -9.96 10.18 4.65
C CYS A 23 -10.57 10.24 3.25
N THR A 24 -9.83 9.89 2.23
CA THR A 24 -10.30 9.84 0.85
C THR A 24 -10.42 8.39 0.37
N VAL A 25 -11.50 8.09 -0.33
CA VAL A 25 -11.80 6.78 -0.90
C VAL A 25 -12.20 6.95 -2.35
N ALA A 26 -11.51 6.27 -3.26
CA ALA A 26 -11.83 6.27 -4.69
C ALA A 26 -11.88 4.82 -5.21
N ALA A 27 -12.82 4.54 -6.13
CA ALA A 27 -12.98 3.24 -6.76
C ALA A 27 -12.72 3.35 -8.26
N TYR A 28 -12.10 2.32 -8.86
CA TYR A 28 -11.75 2.26 -10.27
C TYR A 28 -12.08 0.89 -10.84
N PHE A 29 -12.41 0.83 -12.12
CA PHE A 29 -12.92 -0.37 -12.79
C PHE A 29 -12.23 -0.60 -14.13
N SER A 30 -11.50 -1.72 -14.29
CA SER A 30 -11.01 -2.16 -15.60
C SER A 30 -12.10 -2.93 -16.36
N PRO A 31 -12.04 -2.99 -17.70
CA PRO A 31 -11.00 -2.41 -18.55
C PRO A 31 -11.19 -0.91 -18.87
N TYR A 32 -12.23 -0.28 -18.37
CA TYR A 32 -12.64 1.09 -18.72
C TYR A 32 -11.69 2.17 -18.20
N GLU A 33 -11.05 1.90 -17.04
CA GLU A 33 -10.07 2.78 -16.42
C GLU A 33 -8.71 2.07 -16.32
N ASP A 34 -7.60 2.81 -16.42
CA ASP A 34 -6.24 2.29 -16.35
C ASP A 34 -5.83 1.98 -14.90
N ILE A 35 -6.32 0.84 -14.38
CA ILE A 35 -5.96 0.38 -13.04
C ILE A 35 -4.46 0.07 -12.95
N GLU A 36 -3.84 -0.47 -14.02
CA GLU A 36 -2.39 -0.74 -14.02
C GLU A 36 -1.60 0.56 -13.80
N GLY A 37 -1.92 1.59 -14.57
CA GLY A 37 -1.27 2.90 -14.43
C GLY A 37 -1.47 3.50 -13.04
N LEU A 38 -2.68 3.42 -12.51
CA LEU A 38 -2.99 3.89 -11.16
C LEU A 38 -2.16 3.16 -10.10
N VAL A 39 -2.10 1.83 -10.12
CA VAL A 39 -1.28 1.05 -9.18
C VAL A 39 0.19 1.44 -9.29
N VAL A 40 0.70 1.57 -10.51
CA VAL A 40 2.08 2.00 -10.78
C VAL A 40 2.36 3.38 -10.16
N ASP A 41 1.44 4.33 -10.31
CA ASP A 41 1.63 5.69 -9.82
C ASP A 41 1.56 5.77 -8.28
N GLU A 42 0.67 5.02 -7.65
CA GLU A 42 0.63 4.91 -6.18
C GLU A 42 1.93 4.26 -5.62
N LEU A 43 2.45 3.22 -6.28
CA LEU A 43 3.71 2.59 -5.85
C LEU A 43 4.92 3.51 -6.06
N LYS A 44 4.93 4.36 -7.09
CA LYS A 44 6.02 5.30 -7.37
C LYS A 44 6.18 6.39 -6.32
N VAL A 45 5.10 6.80 -5.67
CA VAL A 45 5.13 7.88 -4.67
C VAL A 45 5.48 7.39 -3.27
N ALA A 46 5.63 6.09 -3.06
CA ALA A 46 6.04 5.52 -1.79
C ALA A 46 7.38 6.11 -1.31
N GLY A 47 7.41 6.59 -0.08
CA GLY A 47 8.57 7.22 0.54
C GLY A 47 9.24 6.37 1.62
N GLU A 48 8.53 5.42 2.22
CA GLU A 48 8.98 4.65 3.37
C GLU A 48 8.82 3.13 3.17
N SER A 49 7.63 2.67 2.78
CA SER A 49 7.32 1.24 2.71
C SER A 49 6.24 0.86 1.71
N ILE A 50 6.31 -0.37 1.18
CA ILE A 50 5.28 -1.01 0.38
C ILE A 50 5.11 -2.44 0.88
N HIS A 51 3.99 -2.73 1.53
CA HIS A 51 3.68 -4.05 2.06
C HIS A 51 2.46 -4.63 1.34
N CYS A 52 2.66 -5.70 0.54
CA CYS A 52 1.59 -6.28 -0.27
C CYS A 52 1.32 -7.75 0.06
N SER A 53 0.04 -8.11 0.18
CA SER A 53 -0.45 -9.49 0.23
C SER A 53 -1.18 -9.78 -1.07
N LEU A 54 -0.62 -10.66 -1.91
CA LEU A 54 -1.04 -10.85 -3.29
C LEU A 54 -1.20 -12.33 -3.64
N TYR A 55 -2.21 -12.65 -4.43
CA TYR A 55 -2.35 -13.97 -5.03
C TYR A 55 -1.13 -14.33 -5.90
N GLY A 56 -0.65 -13.37 -6.71
CA GLY A 56 0.56 -13.52 -7.52
C GLY A 56 1.00 -12.19 -8.12
N ILE A 57 2.22 -12.19 -8.64
CA ILE A 57 2.78 -11.04 -9.37
C ILE A 57 3.46 -11.53 -10.64
N THR A 58 2.95 -11.06 -11.81
CA THR A 58 3.46 -11.41 -13.14
C THR A 58 3.47 -10.19 -14.09
N ASN A 59 3.11 -9.00 -13.59
CA ASN A 59 3.10 -7.76 -14.36
C ASN A 59 4.49 -7.12 -14.30
N SER A 60 5.18 -7.03 -15.46
CA SER A 60 6.54 -6.49 -15.54
C SER A 60 6.63 -5.02 -15.13
N ARG A 61 5.65 -4.20 -15.53
CA ARG A 61 5.64 -2.77 -15.24
C ARG A 61 5.53 -2.50 -13.73
N ILE A 62 4.67 -3.25 -13.03
CA ILE A 62 4.55 -3.17 -11.57
C ILE A 62 5.85 -3.67 -10.91
N THR A 63 6.41 -4.78 -11.42
CA THR A 63 7.68 -5.35 -10.92
C THR A 63 8.83 -4.36 -11.04
N GLU A 64 8.97 -3.70 -12.19
CA GLU A 64 10.01 -2.68 -12.43
C GLU A 64 9.90 -1.51 -11.44
N VAL A 65 8.69 -1.05 -11.16
CA VAL A 65 8.47 0.00 -10.16
C VAL A 65 8.89 -0.47 -8.76
N LEU A 66 8.51 -1.66 -8.36
CA LEU A 66 8.90 -2.20 -7.05
C LEU A 66 10.44 -2.34 -6.96
N ILE A 67 11.12 -2.86 -7.98
CA ILE A 67 12.59 -2.93 -8.03
C ILE A 67 13.21 -1.53 -7.91
N ASN A 68 12.68 -0.54 -8.62
CA ASN A 68 13.15 0.84 -8.50
C ASN A 68 12.93 1.41 -7.07
N ARG A 69 11.85 1.06 -6.39
CA ARG A 69 11.63 1.48 -5.00
C ARG A 69 12.62 0.81 -4.05
N VAL A 70 12.88 -0.50 -4.20
CA VAL A 70 13.93 -1.20 -3.43
C VAL A 70 15.28 -0.51 -3.58
N SER A 71 15.69 -0.18 -4.81
CA SER A 71 16.98 0.50 -5.07
C SER A 71 17.08 1.89 -4.44
N ARG A 72 15.95 2.48 -4.05
CA ARG A 72 15.87 3.76 -3.32
C ARG A 72 15.76 3.59 -1.80
N GLY A 73 15.88 2.37 -1.30
CA GLY A 73 15.86 2.08 0.13
C GLY A 73 14.45 1.96 0.73
N ILE A 74 13.39 1.88 -0.08
CA ILE A 74 12.02 1.67 0.40
C ILE A 74 11.90 0.23 0.92
N ASP A 75 11.29 0.07 2.12
CA ASP A 75 11.04 -1.24 2.72
C ASP A 75 9.91 -1.98 1.97
N ILE A 76 10.28 -2.98 1.16
CA ILE A 76 9.30 -3.75 0.38
C ILE A 76 9.16 -5.16 0.94
N LYS A 77 7.94 -5.50 1.36
CA LYS A 77 7.57 -6.83 1.83
C LYS A 77 6.38 -7.37 1.04
N LEU A 78 6.52 -8.59 0.54
CA LEU A 78 5.47 -9.26 -0.23
C LEU A 78 5.12 -10.61 0.39
N CYS A 79 3.82 -10.89 0.53
CA CYS A 79 3.29 -12.23 0.82
C CYS A 79 2.60 -12.76 -0.43
N LEU A 80 3.03 -13.92 -0.95
CA LEU A 80 2.56 -14.48 -2.21
C LEU A 80 2.05 -15.91 -2.05
N ASP A 81 1.07 -16.28 -2.89
CA ASP A 81 0.61 -17.67 -2.96
C ASP A 81 1.69 -18.61 -3.51
N LYS A 82 1.75 -19.81 -2.95
CA LYS A 82 2.73 -20.84 -3.33
C LYS A 82 2.59 -21.29 -4.78
N THR A 83 1.36 -21.55 -5.20
CA THR A 83 1.09 -22.09 -6.55
C THR A 83 1.37 -21.05 -7.62
N GLN A 84 0.94 -19.82 -7.37
CA GLN A 84 1.18 -18.71 -8.29
C GLN A 84 2.67 -18.34 -8.39
N SER A 85 3.38 -18.40 -7.28
CA SER A 85 4.83 -18.14 -7.26
C SER A 85 5.63 -19.25 -7.99
N ALA A 86 5.12 -20.48 -8.05
CA ALA A 86 5.73 -21.54 -8.84
C ALA A 86 5.52 -21.39 -10.35
N GLY A 87 4.62 -20.51 -10.79
CA GLY A 87 4.33 -20.25 -12.20
C GLY A 87 5.52 -19.64 -12.95
N LYS A 88 5.72 -20.04 -14.21
CA LYS A 88 6.85 -19.62 -15.05
C LYS A 88 6.94 -18.12 -15.31
N HIS A 89 5.82 -17.40 -15.14
CA HIS A 89 5.75 -15.94 -15.38
C HIS A 89 5.83 -15.13 -14.08
N SER A 90 6.00 -15.79 -12.93
CA SER A 90 6.09 -15.07 -11.66
C SER A 90 7.40 -14.31 -11.54
N THR A 91 7.32 -13.02 -11.27
CA THR A 91 8.47 -12.11 -11.16
C THR A 91 8.99 -11.98 -9.72
N HIS A 92 8.50 -12.80 -8.80
CA HIS A 92 8.88 -12.74 -7.39
C HIS A 92 10.38 -12.95 -7.14
N ARG A 93 11.06 -13.73 -8.01
CA ARG A 93 12.51 -13.96 -7.90
C ARG A 93 13.29 -12.70 -8.21
N GLU A 94 12.91 -11.99 -9.28
CA GLU A 94 13.52 -10.70 -9.66
C GLU A 94 13.40 -9.67 -8.52
N LEU A 95 12.24 -9.61 -7.87
CA LEU A 95 12.03 -8.76 -6.70
C LEU A 95 12.91 -9.15 -5.53
N LYS A 96 13.06 -10.44 -5.28
CA LYS A 96 13.90 -10.98 -4.21
C LYS A 96 15.37 -10.68 -4.46
N ASP A 97 15.82 -10.88 -5.70
CA ASP A 97 17.20 -10.62 -6.13
C ASP A 97 17.53 -9.12 -6.05
N ALA A 98 16.54 -8.26 -6.27
CA ALA A 98 16.67 -6.82 -6.10
C ALA A 98 16.72 -6.38 -4.62
N GLY A 99 16.36 -7.25 -3.65
CA GLY A 99 16.40 -6.97 -2.22
C GLY A 99 15.05 -6.82 -1.52
N ALA A 100 13.93 -7.07 -2.22
CA ALA A 100 12.63 -7.11 -1.56
C ALA A 100 12.50 -8.34 -0.65
N GLU A 101 11.84 -8.19 0.49
CA GLU A 101 11.50 -9.33 1.34
C GLU A 101 10.25 -10.04 0.79
N VAL A 102 10.43 -11.22 0.21
CA VAL A 102 9.34 -12.02 -0.35
C VAL A 102 9.12 -13.28 0.47
N VAL A 103 7.93 -13.40 1.05
CA VAL A 103 7.46 -14.59 1.77
C VAL A 103 6.47 -15.34 0.88
N ILE A 104 6.75 -16.62 0.64
CA ILE A 104 5.86 -17.53 -0.09
C ILE A 104 5.06 -18.33 0.92
N LYS A 105 3.75 -18.38 0.75
CA LYS A 105 2.85 -19.10 1.64
C LYS A 105 3.18 -20.58 1.72
N LYS A 106 3.27 -21.13 2.94
CA LYS A 106 3.66 -22.51 3.19
C LYS A 106 2.49 -23.41 3.64
N ASN A 107 1.49 -22.87 4.30
CA ASN A 107 0.58 -23.57 5.20
C ASN A 107 -0.78 -23.98 4.60
N GLY A 108 -0.86 -24.42 3.34
CA GLY A 108 -2.09 -25.00 2.76
C GLY A 108 -3.30 -24.03 2.64
N VAL A 109 -3.27 -22.87 3.25
CA VAL A 109 -4.28 -21.82 3.09
C VAL A 109 -3.90 -20.95 1.90
N LEU A 110 -4.79 -20.83 0.92
CA LEU A 110 -4.59 -20.02 -0.28
C LEU A 110 -4.35 -18.53 0.10
N GLU A 111 -3.28 -17.91 -0.44
CA GLU A 111 -3.13 -16.48 -0.39
C GLU A 111 -3.90 -15.86 -1.56
N HIS A 112 -5.10 -15.38 -1.30
CA HIS A 112 -5.95 -14.85 -2.36
C HIS A 112 -6.22 -13.34 -2.24
N ASN A 113 -5.51 -12.67 -1.34
CA ASN A 113 -5.60 -11.21 -1.23
C ASN A 113 -5.01 -10.51 -2.46
N LYS A 114 -5.43 -9.29 -2.68
CA LYS A 114 -4.87 -8.35 -3.62
C LYS A 114 -4.94 -6.97 -2.97
N PHE A 115 -4.05 -6.75 -2.01
CA PHE A 115 -3.92 -5.44 -1.38
C PHE A 115 -2.47 -5.05 -1.14
N CYS A 116 -2.22 -3.76 -1.13
CA CYS A 116 -0.98 -3.15 -0.69
C CYS A 116 -1.28 -2.06 0.36
N VAL A 117 -0.40 -1.95 1.34
CA VAL A 117 -0.31 -0.81 2.25
C VAL A 117 0.95 -0.04 1.90
N ILE A 118 0.83 1.24 1.63
CA ILE A 118 1.91 2.14 1.21
C ILE A 118 2.10 3.19 2.29
N ASP A 119 3.32 3.27 2.84
CA ASP A 119 3.74 4.25 3.87
C ASP A 119 2.84 4.30 5.11
N ASP A 120 2.14 3.20 5.43
CA ASP A 120 1.10 3.15 6.46
C ASP A 120 0.04 4.28 6.33
N LYS A 121 -0.20 4.77 5.12
CA LYS A 121 -1.09 5.91 4.80
C LYS A 121 -2.10 5.62 3.71
N THR A 122 -1.71 4.80 2.73
CA THR A 122 -2.58 4.46 1.58
C THR A 122 -2.77 2.96 1.49
N VAL A 123 -4.01 2.54 1.28
CA VAL A 123 -4.37 1.14 1.00
C VAL A 123 -4.93 1.05 -0.41
N ILE A 124 -4.39 0.13 -1.20
CA ILE A 124 -4.97 -0.30 -2.47
C ILE A 124 -5.52 -1.71 -2.26
N MET A 125 -6.78 -1.96 -2.59
CA MET A 125 -7.36 -3.30 -2.46
C MET A 125 -8.47 -3.53 -3.46
N GLY A 126 -8.71 -4.81 -3.83
CA GLY A 126 -9.82 -5.17 -4.71
C GLY A 126 -9.70 -6.56 -5.33
N SER A 127 -10.29 -6.73 -6.52
CA SER A 127 -10.21 -7.98 -7.27
C SER A 127 -9.01 -8.03 -8.23
N TYR A 128 -8.38 -6.88 -8.54
CA TYR A 128 -7.33 -6.75 -9.54
C TYR A 128 -6.05 -7.50 -9.14
N ASN A 129 -5.70 -8.53 -9.90
CA ASN A 129 -4.44 -9.23 -9.74
C ASN A 129 -3.28 -8.41 -10.33
N PHE A 130 -2.10 -8.50 -9.73
CA PHE A 130 -0.90 -7.84 -10.28
C PHE A 130 -0.31 -8.67 -11.44
N SER A 131 -1.14 -8.93 -12.45
CA SER A 131 -0.83 -9.75 -13.61
C SER A 131 -0.98 -8.96 -14.92
N GLY A 132 -0.23 -9.35 -15.96
CA GLY A 132 -0.27 -8.67 -17.25
C GLY A 132 -1.61 -8.77 -17.99
N SER A 133 -2.49 -9.69 -17.60
CA SER A 133 -3.83 -9.82 -18.19
C SER A 133 -4.94 -9.09 -17.42
N ALA A 134 -4.68 -8.65 -16.20
CA ALA A 134 -5.71 -8.13 -15.31
C ALA A 134 -6.39 -6.86 -15.87
N GLN A 135 -5.64 -6.01 -16.56
CA GLN A 135 -6.18 -4.78 -17.17
C GLN A 135 -7.25 -5.05 -18.26
N LYS A 136 -7.24 -6.24 -18.85
CA LYS A 136 -8.20 -6.66 -19.89
C LYS A 136 -9.43 -7.41 -19.31
N GLN A 137 -9.54 -7.52 -18.02
CA GLN A 137 -10.59 -8.23 -17.30
C GLN A 137 -11.46 -7.26 -16.52
N ASP A 138 -12.70 -7.65 -16.23
CA ASP A 138 -13.56 -6.90 -15.31
C ASP A 138 -13.03 -7.03 -13.88
N ASN A 139 -12.37 -6.00 -13.40
CA ASN A 139 -11.87 -5.89 -12.05
C ASN A 139 -12.25 -4.54 -11.43
N SER A 140 -12.19 -4.50 -10.12
CA SER A 140 -12.30 -3.28 -9.36
C SER A 140 -11.15 -3.14 -8.38
N ILE A 141 -10.73 -1.90 -8.12
CA ILE A 141 -9.91 -1.57 -6.96
C ILE A 141 -10.48 -0.36 -6.23
N VAL A 142 -10.14 -0.28 -4.97
CA VAL A 142 -10.39 0.89 -4.12
C VAL A 142 -9.04 1.38 -3.62
N VAL A 143 -8.81 2.68 -3.73
CA VAL A 143 -7.68 3.39 -3.12
C VAL A 143 -8.22 4.20 -1.95
N MET A 144 -7.66 3.97 -0.77
CA MET A 144 -8.03 4.64 0.48
C MET A 144 -6.79 5.35 1.01
N SER A 145 -6.83 6.67 1.14
CA SER A 145 -5.71 7.47 1.62
C SER A 145 -6.09 8.26 2.85
N LYS A 146 -5.18 8.34 3.83
CA LYS A 146 -5.38 9.05 5.10
C LYS A 146 -6.56 8.51 5.92
N CYS A 147 -6.86 7.23 5.76
CA CYS A 147 -7.91 6.51 6.47
C CYS A 147 -7.31 5.69 7.61
N ASP A 148 -6.78 6.33 8.64
CA ASP A 148 -5.92 5.73 9.66
C ASP A 148 -6.44 4.40 10.22
N THR A 149 -7.72 4.35 10.66
CA THR A 149 -8.32 3.13 11.20
C THR A 149 -8.36 1.96 10.19
N ILE A 150 -8.56 2.26 8.90
CA ILE A 150 -8.59 1.24 7.84
C ILE A 150 -7.16 0.79 7.56
N THR A 151 -6.24 1.74 7.39
CA THR A 151 -4.84 1.47 7.11
C THR A 151 -4.21 0.62 8.20
N GLU A 152 -4.44 0.96 9.48
CA GLU A 152 -3.97 0.17 10.62
C GLU A 152 -4.45 -1.29 10.55
N LYS A 153 -5.73 -1.52 10.25
CA LYS A 153 -6.27 -2.88 10.09
C LYS A 153 -5.60 -3.67 8.97
N PHE A 154 -5.30 -3.02 7.84
CA PHE A 154 -4.60 -3.68 6.73
C PHE A 154 -3.13 -3.95 7.06
N SER A 155 -2.43 -3.02 7.74
CA SER A 155 -1.07 -3.22 8.22
C SER A 155 -0.98 -4.37 9.21
N GLU A 156 -1.89 -4.44 10.19
CA GLU A 156 -1.97 -5.56 11.11
C GLU A 156 -2.26 -6.89 10.41
N ALA A 157 -3.20 -6.91 9.44
CA ALA A 157 -3.52 -8.10 8.67
C ALA A 157 -2.31 -8.57 7.86
N PHE A 158 -1.62 -7.67 7.18
CA PHE A 158 -0.39 -7.96 6.46
C PHE A 158 0.68 -8.57 7.39
N MET A 159 0.98 -7.90 8.51
CA MET A 159 2.01 -8.36 9.45
C MET A 159 1.67 -9.71 10.07
N ARG A 160 0.40 -10.03 10.28
CA ARG A 160 -0.08 -11.33 10.75
C ARG A 160 0.20 -12.43 9.73
N ILE A 161 -0.10 -12.18 8.44
CA ILE A 161 0.16 -13.10 7.32
C ILE A 161 1.69 -13.29 7.16
N TYR A 162 2.43 -12.19 7.10
CA TYR A 162 3.88 -12.17 6.90
C TYR A 162 4.62 -12.97 7.98
N ARG A 163 4.34 -12.70 9.27
CA ARG A 163 5.01 -13.38 10.39
C ARG A 163 4.67 -14.87 10.47
N ARG A 164 3.45 -15.25 10.12
CA ARG A 164 3.02 -16.66 10.11
C ARG A 164 3.81 -17.47 9.10
N ASP A 165 4.04 -16.95 7.92
CA ASP A 165 4.61 -17.68 6.78
C ASP A 165 6.14 -17.47 6.65
N LYS A 166 6.73 -16.48 7.35
CA LYS A 166 8.19 -16.25 7.42
C LYS A 166 8.91 -17.29 8.30
N ARG A 167 8.20 -17.91 9.27
CA ARG A 167 8.72 -19.00 10.12
C ARG A 167 8.83 -20.28 9.27
#